data_61869b6d53d2f0d09027a0458cdb8724
#
_entry.id   61869b6d53d2f0d09027a0458cdb8724
#
_cell.length_a   1.000
_cell.length_b   1.000
_cell.length_c   1.000
_cell.angle_alpha   90.00
_cell.angle_beta   90.00
_cell.angle_gamma   90.00
#
_symmetry.space_group_name_H-M   'P 1'
#
loop_
_entity.id
_entity.type
_entity.pdbx_description
1 polymer ?
#
loop_
_entity_poly.entity_id
_entity_poly.type
_entity_poly.pdbx_seq_one_letter_code
_entity_poly.pdbx_strand_id
1 'polypeptide(L)'
;MDFLLDKLKQKIYYKFYLWGAIILVIYALCHKLTYSQVILIVGILVVEIGFVIWVISFYKDKIKGKPFYIFVFSIVNLFILWFSNVYAQELIVQSFGLPAEDFGLTLHLLVLICYIPAAIVFTILGCSIIYFGLSLFIFLIIMKNILYSFVHPILVMCGKAKLDEKIHQDHRIFLHFLVFAINSLLLIGMFKFIINHQSSFYPYIRSIAYNTDYQYLYNYPKVDKDKKTRLHANNYFSIMEGSGENLKVTVKKIED
;
A
#
# COMPACT_ATOMS: atom_id res chain seq x y z
N MET A 1 -34.27 -10.30 1.44
CA MET A 1 -34.09 -8.89 1.05
C MET A 1 -34.20 -7.96 2.24
N ASP A 2 -35.15 -8.15 3.14
CA ASP A 2 -35.37 -7.31 4.35
C ASP A 2 -34.23 -7.31 5.35
N PHE A 3 -33.52 -8.44 5.49
CA PHE A 3 -32.35 -8.56 6.37
C PHE A 3 -31.16 -7.71 5.90
N LEU A 4 -30.96 -7.55 4.59
CA LEU A 4 -29.93 -6.65 4.03
C LEU A 4 -30.31 -5.19 4.25
N LEU A 5 -31.60 -4.86 4.11
CA LEU A 5 -32.11 -3.51 4.33
C LEU A 5 -32.04 -3.08 5.80
N ASP A 6 -32.27 -3.96 6.75
CA ASP A 6 -32.12 -3.65 8.17
C ASP A 6 -30.67 -3.42 8.60
N LYS A 7 -29.72 -4.17 8.01
CA LYS A 7 -28.29 -3.93 8.25
C LYS A 7 -27.73 -2.70 7.54
N LEU A 8 -28.25 -2.35 6.37
CA LEU A 8 -27.95 -1.08 5.69
C LEU A 8 -28.36 0.14 6.52
N LYS A 9 -29.38 0.00 7.37
CA LYS A 9 -29.77 1.03 8.35
C LYS A 9 -28.80 1.16 9.53
N GLN A 10 -28.08 0.09 9.88
CA GLN A 10 -27.28 0.05 11.12
C GLN A 10 -25.82 0.50 10.98
N LYS A 11 -25.18 0.39 9.81
CA LYS A 11 -23.75 0.74 9.68
C LYS A 11 -23.47 1.53 8.39
N ILE A 12 -22.93 2.72 8.57
CA ILE A 12 -22.64 3.72 7.52
C ILE A 12 -21.84 3.14 6.35
N TYR A 13 -20.85 2.28 6.60
CA TYR A 13 -20.00 1.72 5.55
C TYR A 13 -20.74 0.83 4.54
N TYR A 14 -21.83 0.14 4.95
CA TYR A 14 -22.65 -0.62 4.00
C TYR A 14 -23.35 0.27 2.96
N LYS A 15 -23.72 1.50 3.35
CA LYS A 15 -24.31 2.47 2.41
C LYS A 15 -23.30 2.83 1.32
N PHE A 16 -22.05 3.06 1.70
CA PHE A 16 -20.99 3.34 0.72
C PHE A 16 -20.73 2.15 -0.21
N TYR A 17 -20.71 0.92 0.30
CA TYR A 17 -20.59 -0.28 -0.55
C TYR A 17 -21.74 -0.40 -1.53
N LEU A 18 -22.98 -0.14 -1.09
CA LEU A 18 -24.14 -0.17 -1.97
C LEU A 18 -24.06 0.91 -3.07
N TRP A 19 -23.78 2.15 -2.69
CA TRP A 19 -23.63 3.24 -3.66
C TRP A 19 -22.48 2.99 -4.62
N GLY A 20 -21.35 2.53 -4.14
CA GLY A 20 -20.22 2.16 -4.98
C GLY A 20 -20.55 1.02 -5.96
N ALA A 21 -21.25 -0.01 -5.50
CA ALA A 21 -21.71 -1.09 -6.35
C ALA A 21 -22.69 -0.60 -7.45
N ILE A 22 -23.63 0.28 -7.11
CA ILE A 22 -24.55 0.89 -8.09
C ILE A 22 -23.77 1.68 -9.16
N ILE A 23 -22.80 2.49 -8.74
CA ILE A 23 -21.96 3.27 -9.67
C ILE A 23 -21.15 2.34 -10.58
N LEU A 24 -20.59 1.25 -10.06
CA LEU A 24 -19.86 0.25 -10.85
C LEU A 24 -20.75 -0.49 -11.84
N VAL A 25 -22.00 -0.78 -11.48
CA VAL A 25 -22.99 -1.33 -12.41
C VAL A 25 -23.33 -0.31 -13.51
N ILE A 26 -23.51 0.96 -13.17
CA ILE A 26 -23.70 2.04 -14.16
C ILE A 26 -22.50 2.11 -15.10
N TYR A 27 -21.27 2.04 -14.59
CA TYR A 27 -20.05 1.97 -15.40
C TYR A 27 -20.11 0.78 -16.38
N ALA A 28 -20.45 -0.41 -15.89
CA ALA A 28 -20.53 -1.61 -16.75
C ALA A 28 -21.55 -1.48 -17.88
N LEU A 29 -22.66 -0.77 -17.64
CA LEU A 29 -23.67 -0.48 -18.65
C LEU A 29 -23.23 0.62 -19.63
N CYS A 30 -22.47 1.60 -19.13
CA CYS A 30 -22.07 2.81 -19.86
C CYS A 30 -20.60 2.78 -20.34
N HIS A 31 -19.92 1.64 -20.33
CA HIS A 31 -18.48 1.52 -20.60
C HIS A 31 -18.03 2.06 -21.97
N LYS A 32 -18.93 2.19 -22.93
CA LYS A 32 -18.65 2.76 -24.27
C LYS A 32 -18.67 4.30 -24.33
N LEU A 33 -19.08 4.97 -23.26
CA LEU A 33 -19.13 6.43 -23.22
C LEU A 33 -17.74 7.03 -22.96
N THR A 34 -17.49 8.21 -23.52
CA THR A 34 -16.20 8.92 -23.41
C THR A 34 -15.76 9.17 -21.94
N TYR A 35 -16.71 9.32 -21.03
CA TYR A 35 -16.44 9.59 -19.60
C TYR A 35 -16.57 8.36 -18.71
N SER A 36 -16.64 7.16 -19.28
CA SER A 36 -16.83 5.92 -18.49
C SER A 36 -15.73 5.71 -17.44
N GLN A 37 -14.48 6.05 -17.74
CA GLN A 37 -13.36 5.93 -16.79
C GLN A 37 -13.56 6.79 -15.52
N VAL A 38 -14.15 7.99 -15.64
CA VAL A 38 -14.45 8.84 -14.49
C VAL A 38 -15.50 8.17 -13.59
N ILE A 39 -16.52 7.55 -14.18
CA ILE A 39 -17.55 6.80 -13.42
C ILE A 39 -16.91 5.63 -12.67
N LEU A 40 -15.98 4.91 -13.31
CA LEU A 40 -15.23 3.83 -12.67
C LEU A 40 -14.44 4.33 -11.46
N ILE A 41 -13.66 5.41 -11.64
CA ILE A 41 -12.85 5.98 -10.56
C ILE A 41 -13.73 6.43 -9.39
N VAL A 42 -14.84 7.11 -9.66
CA VAL A 42 -15.78 7.55 -8.62
C VAL A 42 -16.39 6.34 -7.89
N GLY A 43 -16.80 5.30 -8.60
CA GLY A 43 -17.33 4.06 -8.01
C GLY A 43 -16.34 3.41 -7.06
N ILE A 44 -15.08 3.30 -7.50
CA ILE A 44 -13.99 2.76 -6.69
C ILE A 44 -13.76 3.62 -5.43
N LEU A 45 -13.65 4.95 -5.57
CA LEU A 45 -13.44 5.85 -4.44
C LEU A 45 -14.55 5.75 -3.40
N VAL A 46 -15.81 5.60 -3.82
CA VAL A 46 -16.95 5.42 -2.91
C VAL A 46 -16.83 4.12 -2.13
N VAL A 47 -16.44 3.01 -2.78
CA VAL A 47 -16.18 1.72 -2.09
C VAL A 47 -15.04 1.85 -1.09
N GLU A 48 -13.95 2.54 -1.48
CA GLU A 48 -12.78 2.76 -0.61
C GLU A 48 -13.12 3.56 0.64
N ILE A 49 -13.94 4.62 0.52
CA ILE A 49 -14.42 5.37 1.68
C ILE A 49 -15.17 4.43 2.64
N GLY A 50 -16.03 3.57 2.11
CA GLY A 50 -16.75 2.56 2.90
C GLY A 50 -15.79 1.62 3.62
N PHE A 51 -14.74 1.16 2.93
CA PHE A 51 -13.72 0.29 3.51
C PHE A 51 -12.93 0.97 4.62
N VAL A 52 -12.48 2.20 4.42
CA VAL A 52 -11.77 2.99 5.44
C VAL A 52 -12.63 3.17 6.70
N ILE A 53 -13.93 3.50 6.54
CA ILE A 53 -14.86 3.64 7.67
C ILE A 53 -15.01 2.29 8.41
N TRP A 54 -15.08 1.18 7.69
CA TRP A 54 -15.14 -0.16 8.29
C TRP A 54 -13.86 -0.48 9.07
N VAL A 55 -12.68 -0.22 8.51
CA VAL A 55 -11.38 -0.42 9.18
C VAL A 55 -11.29 0.39 10.47
N ILE A 56 -11.68 1.68 10.42
CA ILE A 56 -11.69 2.55 11.60
C ILE A 56 -12.65 2.01 12.68
N SER A 57 -13.85 1.57 12.28
CA SER A 57 -14.81 0.96 13.21
C SER A 57 -14.26 -0.32 13.82
N PHE A 58 -13.69 -1.20 13.00
CA PHE A 58 -13.07 -2.44 13.44
C PHE A 58 -11.92 -2.19 14.42
N TYR A 59 -11.06 -1.22 14.11
CA TYR A 59 -9.98 -0.80 15.00
C TYR A 59 -10.51 -0.34 16.36
N LYS A 60 -11.52 0.55 16.36
CA LYS A 60 -12.14 1.07 17.60
C LYS A 60 -12.78 -0.03 18.42
N ASP A 61 -13.52 -0.94 17.77
CA ASP A 61 -14.35 -1.95 18.47
C ASP A 61 -13.54 -3.16 18.93
N LYS A 62 -12.50 -3.53 18.20
CA LYS A 62 -11.79 -4.81 18.39
C LYS A 62 -10.34 -4.68 18.82
N ILE A 63 -9.66 -3.60 18.44
CA ILE A 63 -8.22 -3.45 18.60
C ILE A 63 -7.87 -2.44 19.69
N LYS A 64 -8.55 -1.30 19.71
CA LYS A 64 -8.25 -0.20 20.63
C LYS A 64 -8.22 -0.68 22.10
N GLY A 65 -7.13 -0.36 22.79
CA GLY A 65 -6.96 -0.69 24.21
C GLY A 65 -6.47 -2.11 24.51
N LYS A 66 -6.22 -2.95 23.51
CA LYS A 66 -5.64 -4.28 23.70
C LYS A 66 -4.12 -4.24 23.49
N PRO A 67 -3.30 -4.47 24.54
CA PRO A 67 -1.85 -4.28 24.48
C PRO A 67 -1.17 -5.17 23.43
N PHE A 68 -1.69 -6.38 23.22
CA PHE A 68 -1.18 -7.29 22.20
C PHE A 68 -1.21 -6.68 20.78
N TYR A 69 -2.34 -6.07 20.39
CA TYR A 69 -2.42 -5.47 19.05
C TYR A 69 -1.56 -4.23 18.91
N ILE A 70 -1.42 -3.42 19.99
CA ILE A 70 -0.51 -2.27 19.99
C ILE A 70 0.92 -2.75 19.76
N PHE A 71 1.33 -3.82 20.43
CA PHE A 71 2.65 -4.43 20.26
C PHE A 71 2.87 -4.92 18.82
N VAL A 72 1.92 -5.66 18.27
CA VAL A 72 2.00 -6.14 16.86
C VAL A 72 2.09 -4.97 15.88
N PHE A 73 1.25 -3.95 16.04
CA PHE A 73 1.32 -2.74 15.20
C PHE A 73 2.67 -2.02 15.31
N SER A 74 3.25 -1.95 16.52
CA SER A 74 4.56 -1.33 16.72
C SER A 74 5.65 -2.09 15.96
N ILE A 75 5.64 -3.42 16.01
CA ILE A 75 6.58 -4.25 15.25
C ILE A 75 6.40 -4.02 13.74
N VAL A 76 5.17 -4.04 13.24
CA VAL A 76 4.90 -3.79 11.81
C VAL A 76 5.41 -2.41 11.39
N ASN A 77 5.20 -1.37 12.22
CA ASN A 77 5.71 -0.02 11.94
C ASN A 77 7.25 0.03 11.90
N LEU A 78 7.95 -0.73 12.76
CA LEU A 78 9.41 -0.83 12.70
C LEU A 78 9.87 -1.45 11.38
N PHE A 79 9.22 -2.49 10.90
CA PHE A 79 9.51 -3.08 9.59
C PHE A 79 9.23 -2.11 8.44
N ILE A 80 8.13 -1.35 8.50
CA ILE A 80 7.82 -0.32 7.50
C ILE A 80 8.92 0.74 7.49
N LEU A 81 9.37 1.25 8.64
CA LEU A 81 10.45 2.22 8.75
C LEU A 81 11.78 1.67 8.23
N TRP A 82 12.11 0.43 8.58
CA TRP A 82 13.32 -0.22 8.09
C TRP A 82 13.31 -0.34 6.56
N PHE A 83 12.21 -0.83 5.99
CA PHE A 83 12.05 -0.95 4.54
C PHE A 83 12.07 0.41 3.85
N SER A 84 11.42 1.42 4.43
CA SER A 84 11.45 2.80 3.96
C SER A 84 12.87 3.36 3.89
N ASN A 85 13.69 3.05 4.91
CA ASN A 85 15.09 3.47 4.93
C ASN A 85 15.91 2.80 3.82
N VAL A 86 15.75 1.49 3.63
CA VAL A 86 16.42 0.75 2.55
C VAL A 86 16.02 1.31 1.17
N TYR A 87 14.73 1.57 0.96
CA TYR A 87 14.23 2.11 -0.29
C TYR A 87 14.70 3.54 -0.55
N ALA A 88 14.74 4.39 0.50
CA ALA A 88 15.29 5.75 0.40
C ALA A 88 16.78 5.77 0.04
N GLN A 89 17.58 4.86 0.61
CA GLN A 89 18.99 4.70 0.24
C GLN A 89 19.15 4.32 -1.22
N GLU A 90 18.36 3.36 -1.71
CA GLU A 90 18.39 2.96 -3.10
C GLU A 90 18.04 4.11 -4.05
N LEU A 91 17.03 4.91 -3.73
CA LEU A 91 16.64 6.09 -4.50
C LEU A 91 17.77 7.14 -4.60
N ILE A 92 18.51 7.36 -3.49
CA ILE A 92 19.68 8.25 -3.50
C ILE A 92 20.76 7.70 -4.41
N VAL A 93 21.14 6.43 -4.23
CA VAL A 93 22.16 5.79 -5.06
C VAL A 93 21.80 5.86 -6.54
N GLN A 94 20.56 5.58 -6.90
CA GLN A 94 20.10 5.66 -8.29
C GLN A 94 20.06 7.09 -8.83
N SER A 95 19.77 8.08 -7.97
CA SER A 95 19.69 9.49 -8.38
C SER A 95 21.06 10.14 -8.59
N PHE A 96 22.04 9.76 -7.77
CA PHE A 96 23.36 10.42 -7.71
C PHE A 96 24.52 9.55 -8.18
N GLY A 97 24.39 8.22 -8.13
CA GLY A 97 25.51 7.29 -8.31
C GLY A 97 26.52 7.36 -7.16
N LEU A 98 26.12 7.86 -5.99
CA LEU A 98 26.97 8.10 -4.82
C LEU A 98 26.36 7.37 -3.59
N PRO A 99 27.18 7.07 -2.55
CA PRO A 99 26.70 6.45 -1.33
C PRO A 99 25.61 7.29 -0.65
N ALA A 100 24.54 6.65 -0.19
CA ALA A 100 23.42 7.34 0.46
C ALA A 100 23.82 7.99 1.79
N GLU A 101 24.81 7.44 2.47
CA GLU A 101 25.35 7.92 3.74
C GLU A 101 25.89 9.35 3.65
N ASP A 102 26.35 9.76 2.47
CA ASP A 102 26.81 11.11 2.22
C ASP A 102 25.69 12.16 2.19
N PHE A 103 24.41 11.73 2.16
CA PHE A 103 23.24 12.60 2.04
C PHE A 103 22.33 12.51 3.27
N GLY A 104 22.87 12.81 4.45
CA GLY A 104 22.18 12.56 5.71
C GLY A 104 20.83 13.23 5.85
N LEU A 105 20.70 14.53 5.54
CA LEU A 105 19.43 15.25 5.64
C LEU A 105 18.44 14.81 4.56
N THR A 106 18.91 14.66 3.32
CA THR A 106 18.10 14.12 2.22
C THR A 106 17.60 12.73 2.54
N LEU A 107 18.46 11.86 3.09
CA LEU A 107 18.09 10.50 3.47
C LEU A 107 16.95 10.50 4.50
N HIS A 108 17.05 11.29 5.56
CA HIS A 108 16.01 11.37 6.59
C HIS A 108 14.66 11.85 6.03
N LEU A 109 14.68 12.87 5.15
CA LEU A 109 13.48 13.35 4.48
C LEU A 109 12.88 12.28 3.55
N LEU A 110 13.73 11.61 2.78
CA LEU A 110 13.27 10.53 1.89
C LEU A 110 12.71 9.34 2.66
N VAL A 111 13.25 8.98 3.82
CA VAL A 111 12.68 7.94 4.68
C VAL A 111 11.24 8.26 5.04
N LEU A 112 10.93 9.51 5.39
CA LEU A 112 9.57 9.95 5.69
C LEU A 112 8.65 9.87 4.46
N ILE A 113 9.15 10.28 3.29
CA ILE A 113 8.39 10.22 2.03
C ILE A 113 8.18 8.76 1.62
N CYS A 114 9.21 7.93 1.70
CA CYS A 114 9.17 6.51 1.35
C CYS A 114 8.36 5.66 2.35
N TYR A 115 8.03 6.22 3.52
CA TYR A 115 7.15 5.53 4.47
C TYR A 115 5.79 5.19 3.86
N ILE A 116 5.23 6.07 3.03
CA ILE A 116 3.93 5.84 2.38
C ILE A 116 3.97 4.62 1.44
N PRO A 117 4.86 4.55 0.42
CA PRO A 117 4.95 3.37 -0.42
C PRO A 117 5.34 2.10 0.35
N ALA A 118 6.21 2.20 1.36
CA ALA A 118 6.53 1.08 2.25
C ALA A 118 5.29 0.56 3.00
N ALA A 119 4.49 1.46 3.58
CA ALA A 119 3.24 1.09 4.25
C ALA A 119 2.25 0.41 3.28
N ILE A 120 2.18 0.87 2.03
CA ILE A 120 1.37 0.23 0.98
C ILE A 120 1.84 -1.22 0.75
N VAL A 121 3.15 -1.46 0.60
CA VAL A 121 3.72 -2.80 0.43
C VAL A 121 3.35 -3.73 1.59
N PHE A 122 3.55 -3.27 2.83
CA PHE A 122 3.20 -4.08 4.01
C PHE A 122 1.70 -4.31 4.14
N THR A 123 0.88 -3.34 3.72
CA THR A 123 -0.58 -3.53 3.66
C THR A 123 -0.94 -4.60 2.64
N ILE A 124 -0.36 -4.57 1.43
CA ILE A 124 -0.56 -5.59 0.39
C ILE A 124 -0.16 -6.98 0.92
N LEU A 125 1.01 -7.09 1.56
CA LEU A 125 1.47 -8.35 2.14
C LEU A 125 0.51 -8.86 3.22
N GLY A 126 0.09 -8.01 4.15
CA GLY A 126 -0.88 -8.34 5.18
C GLY A 126 -2.22 -8.78 4.57
N CYS A 127 -2.71 -8.03 3.59
CA CYS A 127 -3.91 -8.37 2.84
C CYS A 127 -3.77 -9.72 2.12
N SER A 128 -2.63 -10.00 1.50
CA SER A 128 -2.37 -11.26 0.80
C SER A 128 -2.38 -12.46 1.74
N ILE A 129 -1.82 -12.32 2.94
CA ILE A 129 -1.85 -13.36 3.98
C ILE A 129 -3.28 -13.64 4.44
N ILE A 130 -4.06 -12.58 4.71
CA ILE A 130 -5.47 -12.72 5.11
C ILE A 130 -6.28 -13.37 3.98
N TYR A 131 -6.05 -12.93 2.73
CA TYR A 131 -6.71 -13.48 1.55
C TYR A 131 -6.41 -14.97 1.37
N PHE A 132 -5.14 -15.36 1.50
CA PHE A 132 -4.74 -16.76 1.44
C PHE A 132 -5.39 -17.57 2.56
N GLY A 133 -5.39 -17.07 3.79
CA GLY A 133 -6.05 -17.74 4.93
C GLY A 133 -7.56 -17.91 4.71
N LEU A 134 -8.23 -16.86 4.21
CA LEU A 134 -9.67 -16.93 3.91
C LEU A 134 -9.97 -17.89 2.75
N SER A 135 -9.16 -17.89 1.70
CA SER A 135 -9.34 -18.81 0.57
C SER A 135 -9.15 -20.27 1.00
N LEU A 136 -8.16 -20.54 1.86
CA LEU A 136 -7.96 -21.85 2.44
C LEU A 136 -9.17 -22.27 3.30
N PHE A 137 -9.69 -21.37 4.12
CA PHE A 137 -10.87 -21.62 4.95
C PHE A 137 -12.11 -21.93 4.10
N ILE A 138 -12.36 -21.15 3.03
CA ILE A 138 -13.45 -21.39 2.08
C ILE A 138 -13.26 -22.74 1.39
N PHE A 139 -12.05 -23.05 0.96
CA PHE A 139 -11.73 -24.35 0.35
C PHE A 139 -12.04 -25.51 1.30
N LEU A 140 -11.67 -25.41 2.58
CA LEU A 140 -12.00 -26.43 3.59
C LEU A 140 -13.51 -26.59 3.80
N ILE A 141 -14.29 -25.48 3.78
CA ILE A 141 -15.75 -25.54 3.85
C ILE A 141 -16.33 -26.26 2.63
N ILE A 142 -15.84 -25.93 1.43
CA ILE A 142 -16.29 -26.58 0.18
C ILE A 142 -15.96 -28.07 0.23
N MET A 143 -14.74 -28.43 0.61
CA MET A 143 -14.30 -29.82 0.74
C MET A 143 -15.16 -30.58 1.77
N LYS A 144 -15.44 -29.98 2.92
CA LYS A 144 -16.38 -30.53 3.92
C LYS A 144 -17.76 -30.76 3.32
N ASN A 145 -18.29 -29.80 2.59
CA ASN A 145 -19.63 -29.92 1.98
C ASN A 145 -19.68 -30.98 0.89
N ILE A 146 -18.64 -31.08 0.06
CA ILE A 146 -18.50 -32.15 -0.93
C ILE A 146 -18.44 -33.51 -0.23
N LEU A 147 -17.59 -33.67 0.77
CA LEU A 147 -17.47 -34.92 1.52
C LEU A 147 -18.80 -35.29 2.20
N TYR A 148 -19.45 -34.30 2.80
CA TYR A 148 -20.77 -34.49 3.42
C TYR A 148 -21.83 -34.93 2.40
N SER A 149 -21.88 -34.34 1.20
CA SER A 149 -22.82 -34.74 0.16
C SER A 149 -22.60 -36.16 -0.36
N PHE A 150 -21.40 -36.72 -0.27
CA PHE A 150 -21.12 -38.12 -0.58
C PHE A 150 -21.44 -39.07 0.59
N VAL A 151 -21.07 -38.69 1.81
CA VAL A 151 -21.19 -39.54 3.00
C VAL A 151 -22.60 -39.53 3.60
N HIS A 152 -23.28 -38.39 3.56
CA HIS A 152 -24.59 -38.21 4.17
C HIS A 152 -25.68 -39.16 3.61
N PRO A 153 -25.82 -39.36 2.28
CA PRO A 153 -26.77 -40.31 1.73
C PRO A 153 -26.52 -41.75 2.22
N ILE A 154 -25.24 -42.13 2.35
CA ILE A 154 -24.84 -43.46 2.84
C ILE A 154 -25.24 -43.61 4.32
N LEU A 155 -25.03 -42.58 5.14
CA LEU A 155 -25.41 -42.59 6.55
C LEU A 155 -26.92 -42.62 6.74
N VAL A 156 -27.69 -41.91 5.88
CA VAL A 156 -29.16 -41.95 5.88
C VAL A 156 -29.66 -43.35 5.50
N MET A 157 -29.08 -43.97 4.48
CA MET A 157 -29.42 -45.35 4.09
C MET A 157 -29.10 -46.36 5.19
N CYS A 158 -28.09 -46.11 6.01
CA CYS A 158 -27.72 -46.92 7.18
C CYS A 158 -28.53 -46.58 8.44
N GLY A 159 -29.50 -45.66 8.38
CA GLY A 159 -30.32 -45.24 9.53
C GLY A 159 -29.58 -44.45 10.63
N LYS A 160 -28.37 -43.95 10.33
CA LYS A 160 -27.48 -43.28 11.30
C LYS A 160 -27.52 -41.75 11.26
N ALA A 161 -28.25 -41.13 10.31
CA ALA A 161 -28.36 -39.68 10.21
C ALA A 161 -29.81 -39.25 9.89
N LYS A 162 -30.24 -38.10 10.45
CA LYS A 162 -31.51 -37.41 10.10
C LYS A 162 -31.23 -36.43 8.96
N LEU A 163 -32.18 -36.20 8.08
CA LEU A 163 -32.13 -35.15 7.07
C LEU A 163 -32.07 -33.77 7.74
N ASP A 164 -30.94 -33.10 7.67
CA ASP A 164 -30.75 -31.77 8.21
C ASP A 164 -30.78 -30.72 7.08
N GLU A 165 -31.74 -29.81 7.11
CA GLU A 165 -32.17 -28.98 6.00
C GLU A 165 -31.51 -27.57 5.95
N LYS A 166 -30.48 -27.27 6.80
CA LYS A 166 -29.98 -25.91 6.91
C LYS A 166 -28.46 -25.79 6.66
N ILE A 167 -28.08 -25.62 5.41
CA ILE A 167 -26.82 -24.95 5.06
C ILE A 167 -27.10 -23.45 4.93
N HIS A 168 -27.04 -22.70 6.02
CA HIS A 168 -27.05 -21.23 5.95
C HIS A 168 -25.67 -20.75 5.47
N GLN A 169 -25.58 -20.52 4.17
CA GLN A 169 -24.44 -19.84 3.56
C GLN A 169 -24.41 -18.38 4.04
N ASP A 170 -23.37 -18.03 4.82
CA ASP A 170 -23.21 -16.66 5.32
C ASP A 170 -22.65 -15.75 4.22
N HIS A 171 -23.56 -15.22 3.38
CA HIS A 171 -23.23 -14.33 2.25
C HIS A 171 -22.43 -13.06 2.68
N ARG A 172 -22.35 -12.76 3.97
CA ARG A 172 -21.62 -11.63 4.53
C ARG A 172 -20.12 -11.76 4.34
N ILE A 173 -19.58 -12.98 4.51
CA ILE A 173 -18.16 -13.26 4.33
C ILE A 173 -17.76 -13.01 2.88
N PHE A 174 -18.61 -13.40 1.93
CA PHE A 174 -18.36 -13.21 0.51
C PHE A 174 -18.25 -11.72 0.11
N LEU A 175 -19.08 -10.87 0.66
CA LEU A 175 -19.11 -9.43 0.33
C LEU A 175 -17.85 -8.71 0.83
N HIS A 176 -17.42 -9.00 2.06
CA HIS A 176 -16.16 -8.48 2.59
C HIS A 176 -14.94 -9.02 1.83
N PHE A 177 -15.00 -10.29 1.40
CA PHE A 177 -13.97 -10.90 0.58
C PHE A 177 -13.84 -10.20 -0.78
N LEU A 178 -14.94 -9.88 -1.45
CA LEU A 178 -14.95 -9.18 -2.73
C LEU A 178 -14.34 -7.78 -2.61
N VAL A 179 -14.77 -6.99 -1.63
CA VAL A 179 -14.23 -5.64 -1.39
C VAL A 179 -12.74 -5.70 -1.07
N PHE A 180 -12.33 -6.66 -0.26
CA PHE A 180 -10.94 -6.88 0.08
C PHE A 180 -10.08 -7.26 -1.14
N ALA A 181 -10.60 -8.09 -2.04
CA ALA A 181 -9.92 -8.44 -3.30
C ALA A 181 -9.72 -7.22 -4.21
N ILE A 182 -10.75 -6.38 -4.35
CA ILE A 182 -10.67 -5.13 -5.14
C ILE A 182 -9.59 -4.21 -4.55
N ASN A 183 -9.59 -4.01 -3.23
CA ASN A 183 -8.60 -3.19 -2.53
C ASN A 183 -7.17 -3.69 -2.76
N SER A 184 -6.96 -5.01 -2.67
CA SER A 184 -5.65 -5.61 -2.90
C SER A 184 -5.15 -5.36 -4.33
N LEU A 185 -6.03 -5.46 -5.33
CA LEU A 185 -5.70 -5.18 -6.72
C LEU A 185 -5.34 -3.71 -6.95
N LEU A 186 -6.07 -2.78 -6.32
CA LEU A 186 -5.77 -1.35 -6.39
C LEU A 186 -4.40 -1.02 -5.78
N LEU A 187 -4.11 -1.56 -4.60
CA LEU A 187 -2.82 -1.35 -3.94
C LEU A 187 -1.66 -1.90 -4.77
N ILE A 188 -1.82 -3.08 -5.39
CA ILE A 188 -0.83 -3.65 -6.33
C ILE A 188 -0.64 -2.73 -7.53
N GLY A 189 -1.72 -2.21 -8.09
CA GLY A 189 -1.68 -1.25 -9.20
C GLY A 189 -0.94 0.04 -8.83
N MET A 190 -1.22 0.61 -7.67
CA MET A 190 -0.52 1.79 -7.15
C MET A 190 0.97 1.53 -6.94
N PHE A 191 1.33 0.40 -6.35
CA PHE A 191 2.71 0.03 -6.13
C PHE A 191 3.47 -0.14 -7.46
N LYS A 192 2.88 -0.84 -8.42
CA LYS A 192 3.44 -0.97 -9.77
C LYS A 192 3.62 0.38 -10.46
N PHE A 193 2.65 1.29 -10.30
CA PHE A 193 2.76 2.65 -10.83
C PHE A 193 3.94 3.41 -10.22
N ILE A 194 4.14 3.36 -8.89
CA ILE A 194 5.26 4.01 -8.19
C ILE A 194 6.59 3.48 -8.72
N ILE A 195 6.76 2.15 -8.82
CA ILE A 195 8.00 1.54 -9.32
C ILE A 195 8.27 1.95 -10.77
N ASN A 196 7.28 1.87 -11.64
CA ASN A 196 7.46 2.18 -13.07
C ASN A 196 7.80 3.65 -13.33
N HIS A 197 7.43 4.56 -12.41
CA HIS A 197 7.69 5.99 -12.54
C HIS A 197 8.78 6.49 -11.57
N GLN A 198 9.55 5.58 -11.01
CA GLN A 198 10.59 5.90 -10.02
C GLN A 198 11.61 6.92 -10.54
N SER A 199 12.03 6.81 -11.80
CA SER A 199 12.96 7.75 -12.43
C SER A 199 12.45 9.20 -12.50
N SER A 200 11.14 9.39 -12.55
CA SER A 200 10.50 10.72 -12.54
C SER A 200 10.71 11.46 -11.21
N PHE A 201 11.07 10.75 -10.15
CA PHE A 201 11.34 11.35 -8.84
C PHE A 201 12.80 11.81 -8.68
N TYR A 202 13.75 11.33 -9.50
CA TYR A 202 15.18 11.67 -9.36
C TYR A 202 15.46 13.18 -9.41
N PRO A 203 14.86 13.99 -10.29
CA PRO A 203 15.06 15.44 -10.27
C PRO A 203 14.63 16.09 -8.96
N TYR A 204 13.53 15.63 -8.39
CA TYR A 204 13.04 16.12 -7.09
C TYR A 204 13.99 15.75 -5.95
N ILE A 205 14.51 14.52 -5.95
CA ILE A 205 15.50 14.06 -4.98
C ILE A 205 16.77 14.90 -5.05
N ARG A 206 17.26 15.20 -6.27
CA ARG A 206 18.40 16.08 -6.48
C ARG A 206 18.11 17.50 -5.98
N SER A 207 16.90 18.02 -6.22
CA SER A 207 16.50 19.34 -5.73
C SER A 207 16.45 19.40 -4.21
N ILE A 208 15.95 18.35 -3.54
CA ILE A 208 15.98 18.25 -2.08
C ILE A 208 17.42 18.29 -1.58
N ALA A 209 18.30 17.42 -2.11
CA ALA A 209 19.70 17.38 -1.70
C ALA A 209 20.45 18.70 -1.93
N TYR A 210 20.18 19.38 -3.05
CA TYR A 210 20.72 20.70 -3.32
C TYR A 210 20.42 21.72 -2.25
N ASN A 211 19.24 21.61 -1.63
CA ASN A 211 18.80 22.55 -0.60
C ASN A 211 19.17 22.11 0.83
N THR A 212 19.41 20.82 1.04
CA THR A 212 19.63 20.27 2.40
C THR A 212 21.07 19.88 2.67
N ASP A 213 21.74 19.20 1.72
CA ASP A 213 23.06 18.61 1.94
C ASP A 213 24.19 19.36 1.22
N TYR A 214 23.89 20.14 0.16
CA TYR A 214 24.88 20.94 -0.54
C TYR A 214 24.99 22.34 0.04
N GLN A 215 26.22 22.77 0.36
CA GLN A 215 26.51 24.05 0.98
C GLN A 215 27.63 24.80 0.24
N TYR A 216 27.69 26.13 0.45
CA TYR A 216 28.83 26.94 0.00
C TYR A 216 29.97 26.78 1.00
N LEU A 217 31.13 26.30 0.52
CA LEU A 217 32.30 26.01 1.36
C LEU A 217 33.36 27.10 1.20
N TYR A 218 33.16 28.24 1.86
CA TYR A 218 34.01 29.44 1.71
C TYR A 218 35.46 29.27 2.12
N ASN A 219 35.73 28.43 3.10
CA ASN A 219 37.08 28.25 3.70
C ASN A 219 37.72 26.90 3.38
N TYR A 220 37.15 26.16 2.44
CA TYR A 220 37.70 24.85 2.07
C TYR A 220 38.67 24.98 0.89
N PRO A 221 39.94 24.48 1.01
CA PRO A 221 40.92 24.60 -0.04
C PRO A 221 40.49 23.83 -1.28
N LYS A 222 40.82 24.38 -2.46
CA LYS A 222 40.60 23.73 -3.76
C LYS A 222 39.14 23.48 -4.15
N VAL A 223 38.19 23.99 -3.41
CA VAL A 223 36.75 23.95 -3.73
C VAL A 223 36.29 25.33 -4.21
N ASP A 224 35.49 25.36 -5.24
CA ASP A 224 34.90 26.57 -5.78
C ASP A 224 33.93 27.20 -4.77
N LYS A 225 34.21 28.44 -4.35
CA LYS A 225 33.45 29.16 -3.33
C LYS A 225 32.05 29.59 -3.79
N ASP A 226 31.86 29.70 -5.10
CA ASP A 226 30.63 30.18 -5.70
C ASP A 226 29.65 29.02 -6.04
N LYS A 227 30.08 27.80 -5.77
CA LYS A 227 29.27 26.60 -6.07
C LYS A 227 28.90 25.83 -4.81
N LYS A 228 27.65 25.40 -4.77
CA LYS A 228 27.22 24.49 -3.73
C LYS A 228 27.89 23.13 -3.89
N THR A 229 28.55 22.69 -2.83
CA THR A 229 29.42 21.51 -2.82
C THR A 229 29.04 20.59 -1.65
N ARG A 230 29.17 19.30 -1.86
CA ARG A 230 29.12 18.28 -0.82
C ARG A 230 30.43 17.54 -0.75
N LEU A 231 31.04 17.46 0.42
CA LEU A 231 32.23 16.65 0.67
C LEU A 231 31.83 15.20 0.91
N HIS A 232 32.59 14.28 0.33
CA HIS A 232 32.45 12.85 0.47
C HIS A 232 33.67 12.24 1.17
N ALA A 233 33.56 10.99 1.57
CA ALA A 233 34.70 10.24 2.07
C ALA A 233 35.81 10.13 0.99
N ASN A 234 37.04 9.84 1.43
CA ASN A 234 38.19 9.58 0.55
C ASN A 234 38.62 10.75 -0.37
N ASN A 235 38.50 11.99 0.14
CA ASN A 235 38.91 13.20 -0.58
C ASN A 235 38.18 13.44 -1.91
N TYR A 236 36.93 13.02 -2.01
CA TYR A 236 36.05 13.39 -3.11
C TYR A 236 35.08 14.48 -2.68
N PHE A 237 34.65 15.27 -3.65
CA PHE A 237 33.53 16.20 -3.48
C PHE A 237 32.66 16.19 -4.73
N SER A 238 31.40 16.48 -4.54
CA SER A 238 30.47 16.68 -5.64
C SER A 238 30.01 18.13 -5.69
N ILE A 239 29.88 18.64 -6.91
CA ILE A 239 29.30 19.94 -7.21
C ILE A 239 27.98 19.68 -7.90
N MET A 240 26.96 20.45 -7.55
CA MET A 240 25.68 20.40 -8.23
C MET A 240 25.44 21.74 -8.93
N GLU A 241 25.24 21.65 -10.25
CA GLU A 241 25.05 22.81 -11.13
C GLU A 241 23.73 22.69 -11.89
N GLY A 242 23.09 23.83 -12.17
CA GLY A 242 21.81 23.91 -12.86
C GLY A 242 20.68 24.35 -11.96
N SER A 243 19.46 24.28 -12.45
CA SER A 243 18.25 24.63 -11.70
C SER A 243 17.10 23.68 -12.01
N GLY A 244 16.26 23.41 -11.02
CA GLY A 244 15.07 22.59 -11.15
C GLY A 244 15.40 21.16 -11.63
N GLU A 245 14.78 20.72 -12.71
CA GLU A 245 14.93 19.37 -13.27
C GLU A 245 16.29 19.12 -13.96
N ASN A 246 17.03 20.19 -14.30
CA ASN A 246 18.30 20.13 -15.02
C ASN A 246 19.53 20.10 -14.08
N LEU A 247 19.35 19.78 -12.80
CA LEU A 247 20.45 19.64 -11.85
C LEU A 247 21.37 18.48 -12.26
N LYS A 248 22.64 18.82 -12.51
CA LYS A 248 23.72 17.86 -12.84
C LYS A 248 24.69 17.77 -11.68
N VAL A 249 25.08 16.56 -11.36
CA VAL A 249 26.06 16.26 -10.32
C VAL A 249 27.39 15.94 -10.99
N THR A 250 28.44 16.63 -10.57
CA THR A 250 29.81 16.37 -11.03
C THR A 250 30.67 16.02 -9.82
N VAL A 251 31.29 14.85 -9.85
CA VAL A 251 32.19 14.37 -8.77
C VAL A 251 33.63 14.67 -9.15
N LYS A 252 34.39 15.23 -8.22
CA LYS A 252 35.81 15.54 -8.39
C LYS A 252 36.61 15.02 -7.19
N LYS A 253 37.90 14.68 -7.45
CA LYS A 253 38.84 14.35 -6.39
C LYS A 253 39.55 15.61 -5.95
N ILE A 254 39.78 15.75 -4.66
CA ILE A 254 40.65 16.80 -4.10
C ILE A 254 42.06 16.32 -4.38
N GLU A 255 42.75 16.94 -5.37
CA GLU A 255 44.14 16.65 -5.64
C GLU A 255 45.00 17.29 -4.57
N ASP A 256 46.07 16.60 -4.14
CA ASP A 256 47.02 17.07 -3.11
C ASP A 256 47.82 18.31 -3.54
#